data_346d91edb3c0cc3b063962f38c38277c
#
_entry.id   346d91edb3c0cc3b063962f38c38277c
#
_cell.length_a   1.000
_cell.length_b   1.000
_cell.length_c   1.000
_cell.angle_alpha   90.00
_cell.angle_beta   90.00
_cell.angle_gamma   90.00
#
_symmetry.space_group_name_H-M   'P 1'
#
loop_
_entity.id
_entity.type
_entity.pdbx_description
1 polymer ?
#
loop_
_entity_poly.entity_id
_entity_poly.type
_entity_poly.pdbx_seq_one_letter_code
_entity_poly.pdbx_strand_id
1 'polypeptide(L)'
;MSKKVYVSLIADLLHAGHINILKEAAKLGEVTVGLLTLKACGELNDIPYLAYEKREEVLENLKMVSAVTPQESASYRENLEALKPDFVVHGDDWVDSNQKKYRDEVIELLKGWSGELVEVAYSNNINDLQIKEQMGKLGITTSARMGRLRRLIEAKPVVKILETHNALSGLIAENASETLEDGEVVTFDGMWSSSLTDSTSKGKPDIEAVDTTARLMTINEIFEVTTKPMIYDADTGGKPEHFEFTVRSLERTGVSAVIIEDKTGLKKNSLFGNDVAQTQDTIEGFCHKIRVGKAAQISKEFMVIARIESLILEAGMEDALTRAFAYVEAGADGVMIHSRLKDPAEIIEFVNKFRERDRVTPIVVVPTSFNSVTTDEFAKMGVNVVIYANHMLRAAYPGMMNVAKSILKHQRTLEAEPDCMKIKDILELIPGTK
;
A
#
# COMPACT_ATOMS: atom_id res chain seq x y z
N MET A 1 26.96 38.28 7.60
CA MET A 1 26.48 36.91 7.87
C MET A 1 26.18 36.28 6.53
N SER A 2 26.52 35.04 6.33
CA SER A 2 26.11 34.29 5.14
C SER A 2 24.58 34.19 5.08
N LYS A 3 24.00 34.31 3.90
CA LYS A 3 22.54 34.16 3.72
C LYS A 3 22.13 32.69 3.93
N LYS A 4 20.96 32.48 4.51
CA LYS A 4 20.41 31.13 4.74
C LYS A 4 19.54 30.72 3.56
N VAL A 5 19.77 29.53 3.05
CA VAL A 5 19.03 28.96 1.92
C VAL A 5 18.40 27.65 2.36
N TYR A 6 17.12 27.46 2.05
CA TYR A 6 16.40 26.22 2.34
C TYR A 6 16.00 25.51 1.05
N VAL A 7 16.22 24.19 0.99
CA VAL A 7 15.82 23.32 -0.13
C VAL A 7 15.13 22.09 0.45
N SER A 8 13.90 21.80 0.04
CA SER A 8 13.19 20.59 0.44
C SER A 8 13.40 19.46 -0.58
N LEU A 9 13.80 18.28 -0.13
CA LEU A 9 14.07 17.12 -1.01
C LEU A 9 13.60 15.80 -0.38
N ILE A 10 13.11 14.91 -1.22
CA ILE A 10 12.98 13.47 -0.89
C ILE A 10 14.35 12.81 -0.93
N ALA A 11 15.18 13.16 -1.91
CA ALA A 11 16.57 12.71 -2.09
C ALA A 11 16.73 11.17 -2.14
N ASP A 12 15.73 10.45 -2.68
CA ASP A 12 15.77 8.98 -2.73
C ASP A 12 16.84 8.49 -3.71
N LEU A 13 16.75 8.90 -4.98
CA LEU A 13 17.78 8.65 -5.99
C LEU A 13 18.23 9.99 -6.56
N LEU A 14 19.38 10.47 -6.07
CA LEU A 14 19.92 11.75 -6.51
C LEU A 14 20.36 11.68 -7.99
N HIS A 15 19.90 12.63 -8.78
CA HIS A 15 20.25 12.80 -10.18
C HIS A 15 20.66 14.25 -10.51
N ALA A 16 21.04 14.49 -11.77
CA ALA A 16 21.55 15.78 -12.20
C ALA A 16 20.63 16.97 -11.87
N GLY A 17 19.30 16.77 -11.91
CA GLY A 17 18.32 17.81 -11.54
C GLY A 17 18.44 18.24 -10.08
N HIS A 18 18.49 17.30 -9.14
CA HIS A 18 18.72 17.61 -7.72
C HIS A 18 20.04 18.34 -7.49
N ILE A 19 21.12 17.86 -8.15
CA ILE A 19 22.44 18.50 -8.06
C ILE A 19 22.41 19.92 -8.62
N ASN A 20 21.65 20.17 -9.68
CA ASN A 20 21.50 21.51 -10.23
C ASN A 20 20.79 22.47 -9.28
N ILE A 21 19.68 22.06 -8.67
CA ILE A 21 18.98 22.85 -7.64
C ILE A 21 19.92 23.19 -6.49
N LEU A 22 20.67 22.21 -5.96
CA LEU A 22 21.63 22.42 -4.86
C LEU A 22 22.79 23.36 -5.26
N LYS A 23 23.27 23.30 -6.51
CA LYS A 23 24.30 24.23 -7.03
C LYS A 23 23.78 25.65 -7.13
N GLU A 24 22.55 25.85 -7.62
CA GLU A 24 21.96 27.19 -7.67
C GLU A 24 21.70 27.74 -6.27
N ALA A 25 21.20 26.91 -5.35
CA ALA A 25 21.03 27.24 -3.95
C ALA A 25 22.35 27.68 -3.27
N ALA A 26 23.45 26.94 -3.51
CA ALA A 26 24.76 27.24 -2.93
C ALA A 26 25.38 28.56 -3.43
N LYS A 27 24.95 29.08 -4.58
CA LYS A 27 25.35 30.42 -5.04
C LYS A 27 24.72 31.54 -4.22
N LEU A 28 23.59 31.29 -3.57
CA LEU A 28 22.82 32.25 -2.81
C LEU A 28 23.27 32.33 -1.32
N GLY A 29 23.79 31.23 -0.77
CA GLY A 29 24.21 31.19 0.64
C GLY A 29 24.45 29.79 1.18
N GLU A 30 24.36 29.65 2.51
CA GLU A 30 24.50 28.37 3.22
C GLU A 30 23.21 27.54 3.06
N VAL A 31 23.34 26.33 2.45
CA VAL A 31 22.22 25.49 2.10
C VAL A 31 21.87 24.54 3.25
N THR A 32 20.68 24.68 3.78
CA THR A 32 20.05 23.68 4.66
C THR A 32 19.04 22.88 3.83
N VAL A 33 19.20 21.56 3.79
CA VAL A 33 18.25 20.66 3.13
C VAL A 33 17.22 20.17 4.14
N GLY A 34 15.93 20.44 3.88
CA GLY A 34 14.80 19.79 4.54
C GLY A 34 14.60 18.42 3.89
N LEU A 35 15.08 17.36 4.54
CA LEU A 35 14.92 16.00 4.07
C LEU A 35 13.58 15.44 4.53
N LEU A 36 12.70 15.14 3.59
CA LEU A 36 11.36 14.61 3.89
C LEU A 36 11.49 13.28 4.62
N THR A 37 10.84 13.18 5.79
CA THR A 37 10.68 11.90 6.49
C THR A 37 9.76 10.97 5.72
N LEU A 38 9.72 9.70 6.10
CA LEU A 38 8.84 8.72 5.43
C LEU A 38 7.36 9.14 5.51
N LYS A 39 6.96 9.75 6.62
CA LYS A 39 5.61 10.31 6.81
C LYS A 39 5.34 11.45 5.81
N ALA A 40 6.25 12.41 5.70
CA ALA A 40 6.11 13.52 4.75
C ALA A 40 6.06 13.04 3.28
N CYS A 41 6.85 12.02 2.94
CA CYS A 41 6.80 11.35 1.64
C CYS A 41 5.45 10.66 1.41
N GLY A 42 4.85 10.09 2.46
CA GLY A 42 3.51 9.48 2.41
C GLY A 42 2.41 10.49 2.06
N GLU A 43 2.49 11.72 2.55
CA GLU A 43 1.57 12.83 2.22
C GLU A 43 1.66 13.24 0.73
N LEU A 44 2.83 13.08 0.12
CA LEU A 44 3.07 13.32 -1.31
C LEU A 44 2.77 12.10 -2.19
N ASN A 45 2.42 10.96 -1.58
CA ASN A 45 2.23 9.68 -2.25
C ASN A 45 3.50 9.19 -3.00
N ASP A 46 4.67 9.60 -2.53
CA ASP A 46 5.98 9.29 -3.10
C ASP A 46 6.87 8.58 -2.05
N ILE A 47 6.80 7.26 -2.00
CA ILE A 47 7.47 6.44 -0.98
C ILE A 47 8.89 6.09 -1.44
N PRO A 48 9.92 6.56 -0.72
CA PRO A 48 11.31 6.33 -1.09
C PRO A 48 11.72 4.87 -0.97
N TYR A 49 12.69 4.46 -1.79
CA TYR A 49 13.33 3.14 -1.74
C TYR A 49 14.38 3.06 -0.63
N LEU A 50 15.07 4.18 -0.36
CA LEU A 50 16.11 4.26 0.64
C LEU A 50 15.55 4.73 1.99
N ALA A 51 16.04 4.15 3.09
CA ALA A 51 15.76 4.61 4.44
C ALA A 51 16.23 6.06 4.65
N TYR A 52 15.60 6.77 5.61
CA TYR A 52 15.90 8.18 5.89
C TYR A 52 17.40 8.40 6.15
N GLU A 53 18.00 7.58 6.99
CA GLU A 53 19.41 7.68 7.39
C GLU A 53 20.36 7.54 6.20
N LYS A 54 20.00 6.72 5.20
CA LYS A 54 20.82 6.56 3.99
C LYS A 54 20.72 7.75 3.06
N ARG A 55 19.55 8.36 2.97
CA ARG A 55 19.35 9.60 2.20
C ARG A 55 20.04 10.78 2.86
N GLU A 56 19.99 10.87 4.18
CA GLU A 56 20.68 11.86 5.01
C GLU A 56 22.20 11.75 4.85
N GLU A 57 22.77 10.54 5.03
CA GLU A 57 24.20 10.27 4.86
C GLU A 57 24.73 10.73 3.50
N VAL A 58 23.95 10.52 2.43
CA VAL A 58 24.35 10.98 1.08
C VAL A 58 24.34 12.51 1.00
N LEU A 59 23.29 13.17 1.49
CA LEU A 59 23.17 14.62 1.44
C LEU A 59 24.24 15.35 2.26
N GLU A 60 24.56 14.87 3.46
CA GLU A 60 25.60 15.43 4.33
C GLU A 60 27.00 15.41 3.70
N ASN A 61 27.23 14.48 2.75
CA ASN A 61 28.50 14.36 2.04
C ASN A 61 28.55 15.13 0.70
N LEU A 62 27.50 15.91 0.38
CA LEU A 62 27.51 16.80 -0.78
C LEU A 62 28.12 18.15 -0.44
N LYS A 63 29.10 18.60 -1.25
CA LYS A 63 29.84 19.87 -1.05
C LYS A 63 28.95 21.11 -0.99
N MET A 64 27.76 21.07 -1.57
CA MET A 64 26.81 22.18 -1.63
C MET A 64 25.90 22.25 -0.40
N VAL A 65 25.85 21.20 0.41
CA VAL A 65 24.97 21.11 1.58
C VAL A 65 25.73 21.48 2.83
N SER A 66 25.21 22.44 3.58
CA SER A 66 25.79 22.90 4.85
C SER A 66 25.19 22.20 6.07
N ALA A 67 23.90 21.82 5.95
CA ALA A 67 23.17 21.09 7.00
C ALA A 67 22.00 20.32 6.38
N VAL A 68 21.61 19.22 7.04
CA VAL A 68 20.38 18.47 6.76
C VAL A 68 19.50 18.56 8.00
N THR A 69 18.19 18.74 7.81
CA THR A 69 17.21 18.77 8.89
C THR A 69 15.97 17.95 8.47
N PRO A 70 15.34 17.20 9.37
CA PRO A 70 14.13 16.46 9.00
C PRO A 70 12.99 17.43 8.66
N GLN A 71 12.22 17.08 7.63
CA GLN A 71 10.95 17.73 7.31
C GLN A 71 9.84 16.70 7.55
N GLU A 72 9.06 16.91 8.62
CA GLU A 72 8.09 15.93 9.14
C GLU A 72 6.76 15.93 8.40
N SER A 73 6.51 16.93 7.55
CA SER A 73 5.32 17.09 6.72
C SER A 73 5.70 17.57 5.33
N ALA A 74 4.83 17.33 4.36
CA ALA A 74 4.94 17.95 3.04
C ALA A 74 4.80 19.49 3.11
N SER A 75 4.14 20.03 4.15
CA SER A 75 4.15 21.46 4.48
C SER A 75 5.55 21.91 4.85
N TYR A 76 5.93 23.10 4.40
CA TYR A 76 7.21 23.73 4.70
C TYR A 76 7.20 24.54 6.01
N ARG A 77 6.01 24.77 6.58
CA ARG A 77 5.75 25.74 7.64
C ARG A 77 6.69 25.61 8.83
N GLU A 78 6.77 24.44 9.43
CA GLU A 78 7.51 24.21 10.65
C GLU A 78 9.00 24.56 10.48
N ASN A 79 9.63 24.05 9.40
CA ASN A 79 11.04 24.31 9.13
C ASN A 79 11.30 25.75 8.72
N LEU A 80 10.42 26.37 7.92
CA LEU A 80 10.60 27.76 7.51
C LEU A 80 10.40 28.75 8.65
N GLU A 81 9.44 28.53 9.55
CA GLU A 81 9.23 29.38 10.74
C GLU A 81 10.39 29.27 11.72
N ALA A 82 11.00 28.05 11.86
CA ALA A 82 12.16 27.84 12.72
C ALA A 82 13.47 28.47 12.17
N LEU A 83 13.72 28.29 10.87
CA LEU A 83 14.97 28.69 10.21
C LEU A 83 14.97 30.12 9.71
N LYS A 84 13.81 30.65 9.31
CA LYS A 84 13.60 31.95 8.65
C LYS A 84 14.67 32.21 7.59
N PRO A 85 14.71 31.38 6.52
CA PRO A 85 15.73 31.48 5.48
C PRO A 85 15.53 32.76 4.65
N ASP A 86 16.66 33.32 4.13
CA ASP A 86 16.61 34.41 3.16
C ASP A 86 16.04 33.93 1.80
N PHE A 87 16.32 32.66 1.45
CA PHE A 87 15.86 32.06 0.22
C PHE A 87 15.29 30.66 0.46
N VAL A 88 14.20 30.35 -0.23
CA VAL A 88 13.76 28.98 -0.49
C VAL A 88 14.01 28.68 -1.97
N VAL A 89 14.69 27.57 -2.27
CA VAL A 89 14.98 27.18 -3.66
C VAL A 89 14.28 25.88 -3.99
N HIS A 90 13.55 25.85 -5.10
CA HIS A 90 12.82 24.68 -5.58
C HIS A 90 12.88 24.60 -7.12
N GLY A 91 12.58 23.42 -7.69
CA GLY A 91 12.29 23.31 -9.13
C GLY A 91 10.98 24.00 -9.49
N ASP A 92 10.79 24.34 -10.75
CA ASP A 92 9.54 24.95 -11.26
C ASP A 92 8.41 23.92 -11.52
N ASP A 93 8.66 22.65 -11.26
CA ASP A 93 7.75 21.51 -11.48
C ASP A 93 6.50 21.51 -10.57
N TRP A 94 6.49 22.28 -9.49
CA TRP A 94 5.34 22.41 -8.58
C TRP A 94 4.32 23.49 -8.98
N VAL A 95 4.62 24.32 -10.00
CA VAL A 95 3.78 25.46 -10.40
C VAL A 95 2.40 25.02 -10.90
N ASP A 96 2.37 23.94 -11.71
CA ASP A 96 1.16 23.43 -12.35
C ASP A 96 0.80 22.01 -11.88
N SER A 97 1.26 21.62 -10.69
CA SER A 97 1.04 20.29 -10.12
C SER A 97 0.12 20.33 -8.88
N ASN A 98 -0.23 19.17 -8.37
CA ASN A 98 -0.92 19.01 -7.07
C ASN A 98 -0.11 19.56 -5.88
N GLN A 99 1.16 19.89 -6.08
CA GLN A 99 2.03 20.52 -5.08
C GLN A 99 1.92 22.04 -5.05
N LYS A 100 1.14 22.67 -5.94
CA LYS A 100 0.92 24.11 -5.99
C LYS A 100 0.53 24.71 -4.63
N LYS A 101 -0.28 24.00 -3.85
CA LYS A 101 -0.66 24.41 -2.48
C LYS A 101 0.54 24.66 -1.57
N TYR A 102 1.59 23.88 -1.68
CA TYR A 102 2.83 24.04 -0.88
C TYR A 102 3.67 25.23 -1.40
N ARG A 103 3.68 25.45 -2.72
CA ARG A 103 4.28 26.64 -3.32
C ARG A 103 3.63 27.92 -2.79
N ASP A 104 2.30 27.98 -2.81
CA ASP A 104 1.54 29.12 -2.34
C ASP A 104 1.75 29.35 -0.83
N GLU A 105 1.84 28.28 -0.03
CA GLU A 105 2.19 28.34 1.39
C GLU A 105 3.60 28.94 1.60
N VAL A 106 4.60 28.50 0.85
CA VAL A 106 5.97 29.02 0.93
C VAL A 106 6.01 30.52 0.63
N ILE A 107 5.34 30.96 -0.45
CA ILE A 107 5.27 32.39 -0.82
C ILE A 107 4.65 33.21 0.32
N GLU A 108 3.58 32.72 0.95
CA GLU A 108 2.92 33.43 2.03
C GLU A 108 3.80 33.50 3.29
N LEU A 109 4.44 32.41 3.66
CA LEU A 109 5.33 32.36 4.81
C LEU A 109 6.52 33.32 4.66
N LEU A 110 7.17 33.34 3.49
CA LEU A 110 8.35 34.16 3.23
C LEU A 110 8.08 35.68 3.38
N LYS A 111 6.85 36.14 3.14
CA LYS A 111 6.45 37.52 3.38
C LYS A 111 6.66 37.96 4.85
N GLY A 112 6.54 37.02 5.79
CA GLY A 112 6.64 37.27 7.23
C GLY A 112 8.04 37.78 7.69
N TRP A 113 9.11 37.52 6.94
CA TRP A 113 10.47 37.93 7.22
C TRP A 113 11.26 38.44 6.03
N SER A 114 10.57 38.80 4.93
CA SER A 114 11.17 39.34 3.69
C SER A 114 12.11 38.34 3.00
N GLY A 115 11.82 37.04 3.09
CA GLY A 115 12.50 36.02 2.33
C GLY A 115 12.00 35.95 0.88
N GLU A 116 12.72 35.24 0.01
CA GLU A 116 12.46 35.13 -1.41
C GLU A 116 12.39 33.67 -1.86
N LEU A 117 11.41 33.34 -2.73
CA LEU A 117 11.34 32.06 -3.42
C LEU A 117 12.12 32.15 -4.73
N VAL A 118 13.07 31.26 -4.95
CA VAL A 118 13.86 31.12 -6.17
C VAL A 118 13.48 29.80 -6.85
N GLU A 119 12.88 29.91 -8.02
CA GLU A 119 12.49 28.76 -8.82
C GLU A 119 13.55 28.48 -9.89
N VAL A 120 14.11 27.28 -9.86
CA VAL A 120 15.11 26.81 -10.83
C VAL A 120 14.39 26.04 -11.93
N ALA A 121 14.58 26.48 -13.18
CA ALA A 121 13.98 25.78 -14.33
C ALA A 121 14.38 24.30 -14.30
N TYR A 122 13.37 23.45 -14.28
CA TYR A 122 13.59 22.02 -14.37
C TYR A 122 14.12 21.68 -15.77
N SER A 123 15.36 21.20 -15.81
CA SER A 123 15.93 20.79 -17.08
C SER A 123 15.24 19.52 -17.54
N ASN A 124 14.29 19.63 -18.46
CA ASN A 124 13.65 18.50 -19.16
C ASN A 124 14.69 17.73 -20.00
N ASN A 125 15.72 17.21 -19.36
CA ASN A 125 16.66 16.32 -20.01
C ASN A 125 15.98 14.95 -20.16
N ILE A 126 16.10 14.36 -21.34
CA ILE A 126 15.65 12.99 -21.66
C ILE A 126 16.12 11.98 -20.57
N ASN A 127 17.25 12.26 -19.92
CA ASN A 127 17.79 11.47 -18.82
C ASN A 127 16.88 11.42 -17.57
N ASP A 128 16.13 12.49 -17.25
CA ASP A 128 15.24 12.51 -16.08
C ASP A 128 14.00 11.66 -16.31
N LEU A 129 13.45 11.65 -17.54
CA LEU A 129 12.35 10.74 -17.90
C LEU A 129 12.80 9.28 -17.88
N GLN A 130 14.00 8.99 -18.38
CA GLN A 130 14.57 7.64 -18.33
C GLN A 130 14.85 7.18 -16.90
N ILE A 131 15.32 8.07 -16.01
CA ILE A 131 15.53 7.76 -14.60
C ILE A 131 14.18 7.47 -13.93
N LYS A 132 13.15 8.29 -14.14
CA LYS A 132 11.80 8.04 -13.60
C LYS A 132 11.21 6.71 -14.09
N GLU A 133 11.40 6.39 -15.37
CA GLU A 133 11.00 5.09 -15.93
C GLU A 133 11.78 3.92 -15.29
N GLN A 134 13.10 4.07 -15.12
CA GLN A 134 13.91 3.05 -14.46
C GLN A 134 13.57 2.90 -12.97
N MET A 135 13.27 4.00 -12.29
CA MET A 135 12.78 3.97 -10.90
C MET A 135 11.46 3.20 -10.80
N GLY A 136 10.54 3.41 -11.74
CA GLY A 136 9.33 2.59 -11.85
C GLY A 136 9.65 1.09 -11.95
N LYS A 137 10.67 0.74 -12.73
CA LYS A 137 11.13 -0.65 -12.88
C LYS A 137 11.76 -1.24 -11.60
N LEU A 138 12.32 -0.44 -10.71
CA LEU A 138 12.80 -0.92 -9.40
C LEU A 138 11.66 -1.53 -8.56
N GLY A 139 10.45 -1.00 -8.69
CA GLY A 139 9.27 -1.54 -8.01
C GLY A 139 8.93 -2.98 -8.39
N ILE A 140 9.41 -3.48 -9.54
CA ILE A 140 9.20 -4.87 -9.98
C ILE A 140 10.23 -5.85 -9.40
N THR A 141 11.31 -5.38 -8.77
CA THR A 141 12.25 -6.28 -8.11
C THR A 141 11.63 -6.90 -6.87
N THR A 142 11.90 -8.18 -6.64
CA THR A 142 11.35 -8.97 -5.53
C THR A 142 11.54 -8.26 -4.18
N SER A 143 12.76 -7.79 -3.88
CA SER A 143 13.07 -7.13 -2.61
C SER A 143 12.40 -5.77 -2.44
N ALA A 144 12.35 -4.96 -3.50
CA ALA A 144 11.70 -3.65 -3.46
C ALA A 144 10.19 -3.78 -3.22
N ARG A 145 9.52 -4.69 -3.96
CA ARG A 145 8.09 -4.97 -3.79
C ARG A 145 7.78 -5.50 -2.41
N MET A 146 8.55 -6.48 -1.92
CA MET A 146 8.35 -7.10 -0.61
C MET A 146 8.39 -6.07 0.51
N GLY A 147 9.39 -5.18 0.55
CA GLY A 147 9.54 -4.17 1.60
C GLY A 147 8.57 -2.99 1.46
N ARG A 148 7.92 -2.82 0.32
CA ARG A 148 7.08 -1.64 0.07
C ARG A 148 5.85 -1.58 0.98
N LEU A 149 5.24 -2.73 1.33
CA LEU A 149 4.05 -2.73 2.20
C LEU A 149 4.35 -2.15 3.57
N ARG A 150 5.44 -2.58 4.22
CA ARG A 150 5.83 -2.09 5.54
C ARG A 150 6.06 -0.58 5.52
N ARG A 151 6.81 -0.09 4.52
CA ARG A 151 7.03 1.36 4.35
C ARG A 151 5.73 2.14 4.11
N LEU A 152 4.79 1.59 3.35
CA LEU A 152 3.47 2.21 3.16
C LEU A 152 2.68 2.32 4.47
N ILE A 153 2.68 1.25 5.28
CA ILE A 153 2.01 1.24 6.59
C ILE A 153 2.64 2.27 7.55
N GLU A 154 3.94 2.44 7.50
CA GLU A 154 4.66 3.44 8.31
C GLU A 154 4.46 4.89 7.80
N ALA A 155 4.30 5.05 6.48
CA ALA A 155 4.20 6.36 5.83
C ALA A 155 2.80 6.96 5.84
N LYS A 156 1.77 6.11 5.71
CA LYS A 156 0.39 6.55 5.47
C LYS A 156 -0.50 6.31 6.68
N PRO A 157 -1.48 7.17 6.92
CA PRO A 157 -2.50 6.93 7.94
C PRO A 157 -3.24 5.61 7.72
N VAL A 158 -3.49 5.24 6.45
CA VAL A 158 -4.14 4.00 6.05
C VAL A 158 -3.69 3.59 4.65
N VAL A 159 -3.51 2.28 4.46
CA VAL A 159 -3.11 1.65 3.19
C VAL A 159 -4.32 0.99 2.55
N LYS A 160 -4.60 1.30 1.29
CA LYS A 160 -5.74 0.80 0.50
C LYS A 160 -5.32 -0.34 -0.40
N ILE A 161 -5.86 -1.54 -0.16
CA ILE A 161 -5.50 -2.78 -0.86
C ILE A 161 -6.69 -3.28 -1.68
N LEU A 162 -6.49 -3.49 -2.99
CA LEU A 162 -7.53 -4.00 -3.90
C LEU A 162 -7.30 -5.47 -4.23
N GLU A 163 -8.38 -6.23 -4.29
CA GLU A 163 -8.37 -7.61 -4.74
C GLU A 163 -7.93 -7.75 -6.21
N THR A 164 -7.05 -8.74 -6.45
CA THR A 164 -6.57 -9.10 -7.78
C THR A 164 -6.56 -10.61 -7.93
N HIS A 165 -7.09 -11.12 -9.05
CA HIS A 165 -7.21 -12.56 -9.34
C HIS A 165 -6.64 -12.97 -10.70
N ASN A 166 -6.12 -12.01 -11.46
CA ASN A 166 -5.41 -12.20 -12.74
C ASN A 166 -4.65 -10.92 -13.11
N ALA A 167 -3.84 -10.97 -14.17
CA ALA A 167 -3.05 -9.82 -14.63
C ALA A 167 -3.92 -8.61 -14.99
N LEU A 168 -5.13 -8.79 -15.54
CA LEU A 168 -6.03 -7.69 -15.90
C LEU A 168 -6.52 -6.93 -14.65
N SER A 169 -6.96 -7.65 -13.61
CA SER A 169 -7.32 -7.02 -12.32
C SER A 169 -6.09 -6.37 -11.64
N GLY A 170 -4.89 -6.93 -11.86
CA GLY A 170 -3.63 -6.32 -11.45
C GLY A 170 -3.39 -4.97 -12.13
N LEU A 171 -3.56 -4.88 -13.43
CA LEU A 171 -3.46 -3.61 -14.18
C LEU A 171 -4.45 -2.56 -13.67
N ILE A 172 -5.67 -2.97 -13.31
CA ILE A 172 -6.65 -2.05 -12.72
C ILE A 172 -6.14 -1.56 -11.36
N ALA A 173 -5.66 -2.45 -10.48
CA ALA A 173 -5.12 -2.05 -9.19
C ALA A 173 -3.91 -1.12 -9.31
N GLU A 174 -3.06 -1.31 -10.33
CA GLU A 174 -1.89 -0.47 -10.60
C GLU A 174 -2.28 0.93 -11.03
N ASN A 175 -3.26 1.07 -11.95
CA ASN A 175 -3.51 2.31 -12.68
C ASN A 175 -4.77 3.06 -12.23
N ALA A 176 -5.68 2.43 -11.47
CA ALA A 176 -6.90 3.10 -11.03
C ALA A 176 -6.58 4.30 -10.14
N SER A 177 -7.09 5.45 -10.52
CA SER A 177 -6.97 6.71 -9.80
C SER A 177 -8.25 7.51 -9.92
N GLU A 178 -8.55 8.30 -8.91
CA GLU A 178 -9.68 9.23 -8.90
C GLU A 178 -9.22 10.54 -8.29
N THR A 179 -9.77 11.64 -8.78
CA THR A 179 -9.52 12.97 -8.23
C THR A 179 -10.73 13.38 -7.40
N LEU A 180 -10.52 13.56 -6.09
CA LEU A 180 -11.57 13.98 -5.17
C LEU A 180 -11.93 15.46 -5.37
N GLU A 181 -13.03 15.91 -4.74
CA GLU A 181 -13.54 17.30 -4.86
C GLU A 181 -12.53 18.35 -4.37
N ASP A 182 -11.66 18.02 -3.44
CA ASP A 182 -10.58 18.88 -2.92
C ASP A 182 -9.32 18.89 -3.80
N GLY A 183 -9.34 18.13 -4.90
CA GLY A 183 -8.23 18.01 -5.84
C GLY A 183 -7.18 16.94 -5.44
N GLU A 184 -7.40 16.20 -4.35
CA GLU A 184 -6.52 15.07 -4.00
C GLU A 184 -6.69 13.92 -5.00
N VAL A 185 -5.57 13.39 -5.50
CA VAL A 185 -5.56 12.18 -6.34
C VAL A 185 -5.38 10.96 -5.48
N VAL A 186 -6.38 10.10 -5.44
CA VAL A 186 -6.37 8.86 -4.67
C VAL A 186 -6.15 7.65 -5.56
N THR A 187 -5.38 6.69 -5.06
CA THR A 187 -5.05 5.43 -5.74
C THR A 187 -5.13 4.26 -4.76
N PHE A 188 -5.06 3.03 -5.26
CA PHE A 188 -4.78 1.88 -4.42
C PHE A 188 -3.28 1.77 -4.16
N ASP A 189 -2.90 1.30 -2.98
CA ASP A 189 -1.51 1.21 -2.52
C ASP A 189 -0.91 -0.17 -2.74
N GLY A 190 -1.74 -1.20 -2.85
CA GLY A 190 -1.31 -2.58 -3.00
C GLY A 190 -2.44 -3.51 -3.43
N MET A 191 -2.12 -4.79 -3.47
CA MET A 191 -2.97 -5.86 -4.01
C MET A 191 -3.25 -6.94 -2.96
N TRP A 192 -4.39 -7.59 -3.10
CA TRP A 192 -4.83 -8.72 -2.30
C TRP A 192 -5.06 -9.95 -3.17
N SER A 193 -4.30 -11.03 -2.97
CA SER A 193 -4.57 -12.34 -3.54
C SER A 193 -5.52 -13.09 -2.60
N SER A 194 -6.81 -13.00 -2.90
CA SER A 194 -7.88 -13.65 -2.14
C SER A 194 -8.02 -15.12 -2.52
N SER A 195 -8.12 -16.01 -1.56
CA SER A 195 -8.41 -17.42 -1.81
C SER A 195 -9.78 -17.64 -2.45
N LEU A 196 -10.79 -16.85 -2.04
CA LEU A 196 -12.13 -16.88 -2.61
C LEU A 196 -12.11 -16.54 -4.11
N THR A 197 -11.48 -15.43 -4.49
CA THR A 197 -11.51 -14.99 -5.89
C THR A 197 -10.57 -15.80 -6.77
N ASP A 198 -9.43 -16.25 -6.25
CA ASP A 198 -8.55 -17.21 -6.94
C ASP A 198 -9.25 -18.53 -7.23
N SER A 199 -9.97 -19.09 -6.26
CA SER A 199 -10.71 -20.35 -6.45
C SER A 199 -11.85 -20.17 -7.42
N THR A 200 -12.66 -19.12 -7.24
CA THR A 200 -13.85 -18.87 -8.09
C THR A 200 -13.46 -18.60 -9.54
N SER A 201 -12.39 -17.83 -9.79
CA SER A 201 -11.91 -17.55 -11.15
C SER A 201 -11.44 -18.81 -11.88
N LYS A 202 -11.03 -19.85 -11.13
CA LYS A 202 -10.63 -21.17 -11.65
C LYS A 202 -11.76 -22.19 -11.62
N GLY A 203 -13.02 -21.78 -11.33
CA GLY A 203 -14.18 -22.65 -11.25
C GLY A 203 -14.13 -23.69 -10.12
N LYS A 204 -13.42 -23.37 -9.02
CA LYS A 204 -13.28 -24.24 -7.85
C LYS A 204 -13.91 -23.60 -6.61
N PRO A 205 -14.43 -24.43 -5.66
CA PRO A 205 -14.93 -23.91 -4.40
C PRO A 205 -13.80 -23.37 -3.52
N ASP A 206 -14.12 -22.41 -2.64
CA ASP A 206 -13.20 -21.77 -1.68
C ASP A 206 -13.00 -22.65 -0.43
N ILE A 207 -12.29 -23.75 -0.59
CA ILE A 207 -12.00 -24.80 0.41
C ILE A 207 -10.54 -25.27 0.34
N GLU A 208 -9.60 -24.37 0.02
CA GLU A 208 -8.19 -24.70 -0.25
C GLU A 208 -8.01 -25.69 -1.44
N ALA A 209 -8.99 -25.73 -2.37
CA ALA A 209 -8.93 -26.60 -3.54
C ALA A 209 -7.95 -26.12 -4.62
N VAL A 210 -7.50 -24.89 -4.55
CA VAL A 210 -6.41 -24.34 -5.38
C VAL A 210 -5.16 -24.30 -4.53
N ASP A 211 -4.18 -25.12 -4.88
CA ASP A 211 -2.93 -25.22 -4.15
C ASP A 211 -2.04 -23.97 -4.30
N THR A 212 -1.09 -23.82 -3.38
CA THR A 212 -0.17 -22.67 -3.36
C THR A 212 0.61 -22.51 -4.65
N THR A 213 1.00 -23.60 -5.33
CA THR A 213 1.77 -23.51 -6.58
C THR A 213 0.95 -22.88 -7.69
N ALA A 214 -0.31 -23.32 -7.85
CA ALA A 214 -1.23 -22.74 -8.84
C ALA A 214 -1.53 -21.26 -8.53
N ARG A 215 -1.62 -20.88 -7.26
CA ARG A 215 -1.81 -19.48 -6.85
C ARG A 215 -0.56 -18.62 -7.11
N LEU A 216 0.64 -19.16 -6.88
CA LEU A 216 1.90 -18.48 -7.20
C LEU A 216 2.07 -18.24 -8.70
N MET A 217 1.56 -19.13 -9.57
CA MET A 217 1.54 -18.88 -11.02
C MET A 217 0.70 -17.65 -11.35
N THR A 218 -0.51 -17.52 -10.79
CA THR A 218 -1.35 -16.32 -10.95
C THR A 218 -0.66 -15.06 -10.42
N ILE A 219 0.01 -15.16 -9.28
CA ILE A 219 0.77 -14.02 -8.71
C ILE A 219 1.90 -13.58 -9.65
N ASN A 220 2.63 -14.51 -10.25
CA ASN A 220 3.68 -14.17 -11.22
C ASN A 220 3.11 -13.42 -12.43
N GLU A 221 1.96 -13.85 -12.99
CA GLU A 221 1.28 -13.14 -14.08
C GLU A 221 0.89 -11.70 -13.67
N ILE A 222 0.37 -11.51 -12.44
CA ILE A 222 0.05 -10.19 -11.89
C ILE A 222 1.32 -9.34 -11.75
N PHE A 223 2.41 -9.94 -11.30
CA PHE A 223 3.66 -9.25 -11.05
C PHE A 223 4.39 -8.81 -12.32
N GLU A 224 4.10 -9.42 -13.47
CA GLU A 224 4.62 -8.97 -14.77
C GLU A 224 4.07 -7.58 -15.18
N VAL A 225 2.90 -7.21 -14.69
CA VAL A 225 2.20 -5.98 -15.09
C VAL A 225 2.02 -4.97 -13.94
N THR A 226 2.60 -5.24 -12.77
CA THR A 226 2.41 -4.40 -11.58
C THR A 226 3.70 -4.17 -10.81
N THR A 227 3.76 -3.06 -10.07
CA THR A 227 4.88 -2.70 -9.17
C THR A 227 4.48 -2.69 -7.69
N LYS A 228 3.19 -2.68 -7.40
CA LYS A 228 2.61 -2.55 -6.05
C LYS A 228 2.84 -3.80 -5.19
N PRO A 229 2.91 -3.65 -3.86
CA PRO A 229 3.03 -4.78 -2.94
C PRO A 229 1.78 -5.64 -2.93
N MET A 230 1.93 -6.91 -2.55
CA MET A 230 0.83 -7.87 -2.47
C MET A 230 0.76 -8.52 -1.09
N ILE A 231 -0.46 -8.65 -0.58
CA ILE A 231 -0.81 -9.45 0.59
C ILE A 231 -1.46 -10.75 0.09
N TYR A 232 -1.02 -11.89 0.61
CA TYR A 232 -1.51 -13.21 0.23
C TYR A 232 -2.40 -13.80 1.32
N ASP A 233 -3.60 -14.24 0.95
CA ASP A 233 -4.51 -15.02 1.78
C ASP A 233 -4.07 -16.49 1.81
N ALA A 234 -3.48 -16.92 2.90
CA ALA A 234 -3.04 -18.31 3.05
C ALA A 234 -4.07 -19.19 3.78
N ASP A 235 -5.32 -18.72 3.86
CA ASP A 235 -6.38 -19.47 4.55
C ASP A 235 -5.97 -19.80 6.00
N THR A 236 -6.02 -21.08 6.39
CA THR A 236 -5.55 -21.53 7.72
C THR A 236 -4.03 -21.58 7.85
N GLY A 237 -3.29 -21.40 6.75
CA GLY A 237 -1.84 -21.63 6.68
C GLY A 237 -1.46 -23.11 6.63
N GLY A 238 -2.44 -24.03 6.70
CA GLY A 238 -2.20 -25.46 6.74
C GLY A 238 -1.49 -25.92 8.01
N LYS A 239 -0.72 -27.00 7.91
CA LYS A 239 0.11 -27.50 9.02
C LYS A 239 1.33 -26.61 9.23
N PRO A 240 1.80 -26.37 10.47
CA PRO A 240 2.97 -25.55 10.74
C PRO A 240 4.20 -25.93 9.91
N GLU A 241 4.46 -27.23 9.75
CA GLU A 241 5.60 -27.75 8.98
C GLU A 241 5.50 -27.42 7.48
N HIS A 242 4.29 -27.25 6.94
CA HIS A 242 4.07 -26.84 5.55
C HIS A 242 4.08 -25.31 5.40
N PHE A 243 3.61 -24.59 6.42
CA PHE A 243 3.59 -23.14 6.43
C PHE A 243 4.99 -22.53 6.30
N GLU A 244 6.01 -23.17 6.90
CA GLU A 244 7.42 -22.82 6.69
C GLU A 244 7.78 -22.69 5.21
N PHE A 245 7.41 -23.69 4.39
CA PHE A 245 7.71 -23.70 2.95
C PHE A 245 6.84 -22.69 2.17
N THR A 246 5.61 -22.46 2.62
CA THR A 246 4.75 -21.43 2.06
C THR A 246 5.38 -20.04 2.23
N VAL A 247 5.83 -19.69 3.43
CA VAL A 247 6.51 -18.42 3.71
C VAL A 247 7.73 -18.24 2.81
N ARG A 248 8.63 -19.24 2.73
CA ARG A 248 9.82 -19.18 1.86
C ARG A 248 9.47 -19.00 0.37
N SER A 249 8.40 -19.62 -0.08
CA SER A 249 7.95 -19.50 -1.48
C SER A 249 7.37 -18.12 -1.78
N LEU A 250 6.60 -17.55 -0.85
CA LEU A 250 6.04 -16.21 -0.95
C LEU A 250 7.13 -15.14 -0.95
N GLU A 251 8.12 -15.23 -0.06
CA GLU A 251 9.27 -14.31 -0.06
C GLU A 251 10.05 -14.35 -1.36
N ARG A 252 10.35 -15.56 -1.85
CA ARG A 252 11.08 -15.73 -3.12
C ARG A 252 10.33 -15.13 -4.31
N THR A 253 9.00 -15.17 -4.30
CA THR A 253 8.17 -14.58 -5.34
C THR A 253 8.08 -13.05 -5.20
N GLY A 254 8.31 -12.48 -4.01
CA GLY A 254 8.23 -11.04 -3.75
C GLY A 254 6.89 -10.59 -3.19
N VAL A 255 6.10 -11.49 -2.64
CA VAL A 255 4.91 -11.18 -1.84
C VAL A 255 5.34 -10.44 -0.58
N SER A 256 4.58 -9.43 -0.17
CA SER A 256 4.95 -8.54 0.94
C SER A 256 4.45 -9.01 2.30
N ALA A 257 3.31 -9.70 2.32
CA ALA A 257 2.72 -10.22 3.54
C ALA A 257 1.89 -11.47 3.28
N VAL A 258 1.78 -12.31 4.30
CA VAL A 258 0.84 -13.43 4.35
C VAL A 258 -0.15 -13.21 5.49
N ILE A 259 -1.43 -13.48 5.24
CA ILE A 259 -2.47 -13.54 6.27
C ILE A 259 -2.85 -15.01 6.50
N ILE A 260 -2.88 -15.45 7.74
CA ILE A 260 -3.38 -16.76 8.17
C ILE A 260 -4.49 -16.59 9.19
N GLU A 261 -5.56 -17.39 9.06
CA GLU A 261 -6.69 -17.38 10.01
C GLU A 261 -6.58 -18.45 11.08
N ASP A 262 -7.00 -18.12 12.29
CA ASP A 262 -6.93 -19.00 13.48
C ASP A 262 -8.03 -20.08 13.50
N LYS A 263 -8.22 -20.75 12.36
CA LYS A 263 -9.12 -21.91 12.22
C LYS A 263 -8.36 -23.20 11.91
N THR A 264 -9.02 -24.31 12.15
CA THR A 264 -8.50 -25.65 11.89
C THR A 264 -9.49 -26.48 11.06
N GLY A 265 -9.00 -27.59 10.49
CA GLY A 265 -9.82 -28.46 9.65
C GLY A 265 -9.96 -27.97 8.23
N LEU A 266 -10.98 -28.44 7.52
CA LEU A 266 -11.26 -28.02 6.16
C LEU A 266 -11.74 -26.56 6.17
N LYS A 267 -11.09 -25.72 5.40
CA LYS A 267 -11.48 -24.31 5.25
C LYS A 267 -12.95 -24.18 4.89
N LYS A 268 -13.62 -23.24 5.55
CA LYS A 268 -14.95 -22.72 5.24
C LYS A 268 -14.89 -21.20 5.17
N ASN A 269 -15.60 -20.61 4.21
CA ASN A 269 -15.63 -19.16 4.12
C ASN A 269 -16.30 -18.56 5.36
N SER A 270 -15.64 -17.58 5.98
CA SER A 270 -16.05 -16.97 7.24
C SER A 270 -17.41 -16.28 7.18
N LEU A 271 -17.83 -15.83 5.99
CA LEU A 271 -19.14 -15.17 5.79
C LEU A 271 -20.33 -16.15 6.00
N PHE A 272 -20.09 -17.45 5.98
CA PHE A 272 -21.12 -18.44 6.41
C PHE A 272 -21.32 -18.43 7.94
N GLY A 273 -20.34 -17.95 8.72
CA GLY A 273 -20.44 -17.95 10.19
C GLY A 273 -20.72 -19.36 10.72
N ASN A 274 -21.68 -19.45 11.65
CA ASN A 274 -22.11 -20.71 12.26
C ASN A 274 -23.12 -21.52 11.41
N ASP A 275 -23.46 -21.06 10.20
CA ASP A 275 -24.29 -21.85 9.25
C ASP A 275 -23.54 -23.11 8.77
N VAL A 276 -22.23 -23.15 8.93
CA VAL A 276 -21.37 -24.30 8.65
C VAL A 276 -20.45 -24.57 9.85
N ALA A 277 -20.15 -25.84 10.13
CA ALA A 277 -19.25 -26.18 11.19
C ALA A 277 -17.83 -25.66 10.90
N GLN A 278 -17.34 -24.78 11.77
CA GLN A 278 -15.99 -24.21 11.75
C GLN A 278 -15.37 -24.36 13.16
N THR A 279 -14.09 -24.62 13.21
CA THR A 279 -13.38 -24.83 14.49
C THR A 279 -12.23 -23.84 14.57
N GLN A 280 -12.22 -23.02 15.64
CA GLN A 280 -11.11 -22.13 15.93
C GLN A 280 -9.94 -22.94 16.53
N ASP A 281 -8.72 -22.60 16.16
CA ASP A 281 -7.51 -23.20 16.72
C ASP A 281 -7.31 -22.78 18.18
N THR A 282 -6.56 -23.54 18.93
CA THR A 282 -6.09 -23.11 20.25
C THR A 282 -5.15 -21.92 20.10
N ILE A 283 -5.13 -21.03 21.10
CA ILE A 283 -4.21 -19.88 21.11
C ILE A 283 -2.77 -20.36 20.95
N GLU A 284 -2.39 -21.40 21.69
CA GLU A 284 -1.02 -21.94 21.66
C GLU A 284 -0.67 -22.57 20.30
N GLY A 285 -1.59 -23.35 19.70
CA GLY A 285 -1.39 -23.95 18.37
C GLY A 285 -1.18 -22.91 17.29
N PHE A 286 -2.00 -21.87 17.30
CA PHE A 286 -1.86 -20.79 16.33
C PHE A 286 -0.61 -19.92 16.59
N CYS A 287 -0.29 -19.61 17.83
CA CYS A 287 0.97 -18.97 18.21
C CYS A 287 2.20 -19.79 17.76
N HIS A 288 2.15 -21.13 17.89
CA HIS A 288 3.20 -21.98 17.36
C HIS A 288 3.35 -21.83 15.84
N LYS A 289 2.25 -21.84 15.09
CA LYS A 289 2.26 -21.63 13.64
C LYS A 289 2.85 -20.27 13.25
N ILE A 290 2.49 -19.19 13.98
CA ILE A 290 3.09 -17.86 13.78
C ILE A 290 4.60 -17.92 13.98
N ARG A 291 5.09 -18.52 15.09
CA ARG A 291 6.53 -18.64 15.37
C ARG A 291 7.27 -19.42 14.28
N VAL A 292 6.67 -20.49 13.77
CA VAL A 292 7.24 -21.28 12.66
C VAL A 292 7.36 -20.41 11.40
N GLY A 293 6.30 -19.68 11.04
CA GLY A 293 6.34 -18.74 9.91
C GLY A 293 7.39 -17.66 10.09
N LYS A 294 7.48 -17.07 11.28
CA LYS A 294 8.50 -16.04 11.61
C LYS A 294 9.92 -16.59 11.55
N ALA A 295 10.15 -17.80 12.05
CA ALA A 295 11.45 -18.46 11.97
C ALA A 295 11.86 -18.84 10.53
N ALA A 296 10.88 -19.06 9.64
CA ALA A 296 11.13 -19.38 8.24
C ALA A 296 11.54 -18.16 7.39
N GLN A 297 11.23 -16.94 7.86
CA GLN A 297 11.54 -15.70 7.14
C GLN A 297 13.05 -15.51 6.96
N ILE A 298 13.43 -15.05 5.78
CA ILE A 298 14.78 -14.60 5.45
C ILE A 298 14.88 -13.09 5.59
N SER A 299 13.85 -12.38 5.14
CA SER A 299 13.77 -10.92 5.19
C SER A 299 12.89 -10.44 6.35
N LYS A 300 13.33 -9.41 7.05
CA LYS A 300 12.51 -8.70 8.05
C LYS A 300 11.38 -7.88 7.41
N GLU A 301 11.45 -7.64 6.12
CA GLU A 301 10.47 -6.87 5.36
C GLU A 301 9.16 -7.63 5.13
N PHE A 302 9.24 -8.96 4.98
CA PHE A 302 8.04 -9.81 4.83
C PHE A 302 7.23 -9.83 6.12
N MET A 303 5.90 -9.81 6.02
CA MET A 303 5.01 -9.73 7.17
C MET A 303 4.17 -11.00 7.32
N VAL A 304 4.01 -11.48 8.56
CA VAL A 304 3.02 -12.50 8.93
C VAL A 304 1.93 -11.82 9.74
N ILE A 305 0.71 -11.83 9.21
CA ILE A 305 -0.46 -11.16 9.79
C ILE A 305 -1.43 -12.23 10.29
N ALA A 306 -1.83 -12.10 11.55
CA ALA A 306 -2.74 -13.04 12.21
C ALA A 306 -4.20 -12.58 12.06
N ARG A 307 -5.04 -13.41 11.39
CA ARG A 307 -6.47 -13.16 11.26
C ARG A 307 -7.22 -13.88 12.37
N ILE A 308 -8.06 -13.12 13.06
CA ILE A 308 -8.81 -13.53 14.26
C ILE A 308 -10.25 -13.75 13.87
N GLU A 309 -10.75 -14.97 14.06
CA GLU A 309 -12.09 -15.37 13.67
C GLU A 309 -13.08 -15.42 14.87
N SER A 310 -12.68 -14.93 16.04
CA SER A 310 -13.51 -14.97 17.26
C SER A 310 -14.88 -14.33 17.11
N LEU A 311 -15.00 -13.20 16.40
CA LEU A 311 -16.28 -12.53 16.15
C LEU A 311 -17.13 -13.28 15.13
N ILE A 312 -16.51 -13.93 14.16
CA ILE A 312 -17.19 -14.80 13.17
C ILE A 312 -17.79 -16.04 13.85
N LEU A 313 -17.06 -16.62 14.81
CA LEU A 313 -17.44 -17.82 15.53
C LEU A 313 -18.20 -17.54 16.83
N GLU A 314 -18.57 -16.27 17.08
CA GLU A 314 -19.31 -15.84 18.25
C GLU A 314 -18.64 -16.14 19.60
N ALA A 315 -17.30 -16.24 19.60
CA ALA A 315 -16.49 -16.43 20.82
C ALA A 315 -16.40 -15.12 21.65
N GLY A 316 -16.74 -13.99 21.06
CA GLY A 316 -16.86 -12.70 21.73
C GLY A 316 -15.59 -11.84 21.72
N MET A 317 -15.75 -10.59 22.18
CA MET A 317 -14.72 -9.56 22.13
C MET A 317 -13.51 -9.86 23.02
N GLU A 318 -13.73 -10.44 24.21
CA GLU A 318 -12.63 -10.78 25.12
C GLU A 318 -11.73 -11.86 24.57
N ASP A 319 -12.29 -12.89 23.90
CA ASP A 319 -11.50 -13.91 23.21
C ASP A 319 -10.73 -13.29 22.03
N ALA A 320 -11.37 -12.42 21.24
CA ALA A 320 -10.72 -11.73 20.14
C ALA A 320 -9.49 -10.92 20.59
N LEU A 321 -9.61 -10.15 21.66
CA LEU A 321 -8.52 -9.35 22.22
C LEU A 321 -7.42 -10.21 22.83
N THR A 322 -7.79 -11.26 23.58
CA THR A 322 -6.83 -12.21 24.18
C THR A 322 -5.97 -12.85 23.10
N ARG A 323 -6.59 -13.31 22.01
CA ARG A 323 -5.89 -13.87 20.85
C ARG A 323 -5.00 -12.84 20.16
N ALA A 324 -5.54 -11.62 19.92
CA ALA A 324 -4.78 -10.57 19.28
C ALA A 324 -3.45 -10.31 19.99
N PHE A 325 -3.48 -10.11 21.30
CA PHE A 325 -2.26 -9.88 22.09
C PHE A 325 -1.32 -11.09 22.12
N ALA A 326 -1.86 -12.31 22.25
CA ALA A 326 -1.05 -13.51 22.22
C ALA A 326 -0.36 -13.70 20.85
N TYR A 327 -1.02 -13.36 19.75
CA TYR A 327 -0.46 -13.48 18.41
C TYR A 327 0.62 -12.44 18.14
N VAL A 328 0.45 -11.21 18.64
CA VAL A 328 1.49 -10.17 18.59
C VAL A 328 2.71 -10.62 19.41
N GLU A 329 2.52 -11.14 20.61
CA GLU A 329 3.60 -11.68 21.45
C GLU A 329 4.30 -12.89 20.78
N ALA A 330 3.57 -13.69 20.01
CA ALA A 330 4.16 -14.79 19.22
C ALA A 330 4.96 -14.31 18.00
N GLY A 331 4.91 -13.00 17.67
CA GLY A 331 5.69 -12.36 16.62
C GLY A 331 4.90 -12.00 15.35
N ALA A 332 3.57 -12.00 15.39
CA ALA A 332 2.78 -11.49 14.27
C ALA A 332 3.10 -10.01 14.00
N ASP A 333 3.29 -9.66 12.73
CA ASP A 333 3.59 -8.28 12.28
C ASP A 333 2.34 -7.40 12.15
N GLY A 334 1.17 -7.97 12.33
CA GLY A 334 -0.11 -7.29 12.31
C GLY A 334 -1.24 -8.23 12.71
N VAL A 335 -2.40 -7.66 13.03
CA VAL A 335 -3.62 -8.41 13.33
C VAL A 335 -4.73 -8.01 12.38
N MET A 336 -5.53 -8.97 11.94
CA MET A 336 -6.72 -8.75 11.14
C MET A 336 -7.93 -9.21 11.93
N ILE A 337 -8.86 -8.28 12.22
CA ILE A 337 -10.15 -8.62 12.81
C ILE A 337 -11.21 -8.75 11.72
N HIS A 338 -12.04 -9.77 11.82
CA HIS A 338 -13.07 -10.05 10.83
C HIS A 338 -14.46 -10.09 11.47
N SER A 339 -15.45 -9.51 10.77
CA SER A 339 -16.85 -9.52 11.18
C SER A 339 -17.76 -9.74 9.97
N ARG A 340 -18.90 -10.41 10.20
CA ARG A 340 -19.97 -10.59 9.20
C ARG A 340 -21.14 -9.63 9.39
N LEU A 341 -21.14 -8.84 10.47
CA LEU A 341 -22.20 -7.88 10.74
C LEU A 341 -22.11 -6.69 9.79
N LYS A 342 -23.27 -6.11 9.47
CA LYS A 342 -23.34 -4.86 8.68
C LYS A 342 -23.01 -3.63 9.54
N ASP A 343 -23.32 -3.72 10.83
CA ASP A 343 -22.98 -2.69 11.81
C ASP A 343 -21.48 -2.80 12.15
N PRO A 344 -20.67 -1.75 11.99
CA PRO A 344 -19.26 -1.75 12.31
C PRO A 344 -18.96 -1.72 13.83
N ALA A 345 -19.95 -1.67 14.71
CA ALA A 345 -19.77 -1.43 16.13
C ALA A 345 -18.75 -2.36 16.80
N GLU A 346 -18.79 -3.67 16.49
CA GLU A 346 -17.82 -4.61 17.08
C GLU A 346 -16.39 -4.45 16.53
N ILE A 347 -16.22 -3.99 15.28
CA ILE A 347 -14.91 -3.65 14.73
C ILE A 347 -14.36 -2.40 15.41
N ILE A 348 -15.20 -1.38 15.59
CA ILE A 348 -14.85 -0.14 16.29
C ILE A 348 -14.44 -0.45 17.74
N GLU A 349 -15.24 -1.28 18.44
CA GLU A 349 -14.94 -1.70 19.81
C GLU A 349 -13.60 -2.43 19.90
N PHE A 350 -13.35 -3.39 18.99
CA PHE A 350 -12.08 -4.11 18.95
C PHE A 350 -10.91 -3.15 18.75
N VAL A 351 -10.98 -2.28 17.73
CA VAL A 351 -9.90 -1.34 17.42
C VAL A 351 -9.60 -0.44 18.62
N ASN A 352 -10.62 0.15 19.24
CA ASN A 352 -10.45 1.02 20.39
C ASN A 352 -9.76 0.30 21.56
N LYS A 353 -10.28 -0.86 21.97
CA LYS A 353 -9.72 -1.65 23.08
C LYS A 353 -8.29 -2.16 22.76
N PHE A 354 -8.04 -2.56 21.54
CA PHE A 354 -6.69 -2.98 21.13
C PHE A 354 -5.72 -1.81 21.22
N ARG A 355 -6.08 -0.61 20.72
CA ARG A 355 -5.25 0.60 20.73
C ARG A 355 -4.97 1.18 22.12
N GLU A 356 -5.78 0.86 23.13
CA GLU A 356 -5.47 1.21 24.51
C GLU A 356 -4.18 0.58 25.02
N ARG A 357 -3.82 -0.62 24.53
CA ARG A 357 -2.64 -1.38 24.93
C ARG A 357 -1.53 -1.44 23.90
N ASP A 358 -1.89 -1.45 22.61
CA ASP A 358 -0.93 -1.53 21.50
C ASP A 358 -1.26 -0.46 20.45
N ARG A 359 -0.37 0.53 20.35
CA ARG A 359 -0.51 1.65 19.42
C ARG A 359 0.30 1.49 18.13
N VAL A 360 1.09 0.41 18.04
CA VAL A 360 2.11 0.24 17.00
C VAL A 360 1.73 -0.86 16.02
N THR A 361 1.27 -2.01 16.52
CA THR A 361 0.98 -3.16 15.65
C THR A 361 -0.11 -2.82 14.62
N PRO A 362 0.14 -3.03 13.33
CA PRO A 362 -0.86 -2.77 12.28
C PRO A 362 -2.16 -3.56 12.47
N ILE A 363 -3.29 -2.85 12.33
CA ILE A 363 -4.63 -3.46 12.28
C ILE A 363 -5.10 -3.47 10.83
N VAL A 364 -5.54 -4.65 10.38
CA VAL A 364 -6.11 -4.89 9.06
C VAL A 364 -7.61 -5.14 9.17
N VAL A 365 -8.40 -4.54 8.29
CA VAL A 365 -9.84 -4.79 8.19
C VAL A 365 -10.26 -5.12 6.76
N VAL A 366 -11.35 -5.88 6.62
CA VAL A 366 -11.98 -6.25 5.35
C VAL A 366 -13.46 -5.85 5.39
N PRO A 367 -13.83 -4.64 4.99
CA PRO A 367 -15.18 -4.11 5.16
C PRO A 367 -16.17 -4.63 4.09
N THR A 368 -16.22 -5.94 3.86
CA THR A 368 -17.16 -6.53 2.91
C THR A 368 -18.60 -6.44 3.41
N SER A 369 -18.83 -6.68 4.70
CA SER A 369 -20.14 -6.64 5.34
C SER A 369 -20.48 -5.24 5.85
N PHE A 370 -19.56 -4.56 6.53
CA PHE A 370 -19.70 -3.20 7.10
C PHE A 370 -19.15 -2.11 6.16
N ASN A 371 -19.63 -2.12 4.92
CA ASN A 371 -19.11 -1.32 3.81
C ASN A 371 -19.57 0.14 3.79
N SER A 372 -20.23 0.60 4.85
CA SER A 372 -20.64 2.01 5.03
C SER A 372 -19.52 2.90 5.61
N VAL A 373 -18.47 2.29 6.20
CA VAL A 373 -17.35 3.03 6.81
C VAL A 373 -16.35 3.40 5.74
N THR A 374 -15.99 4.67 5.68
CA THR A 374 -14.99 5.18 4.73
C THR A 374 -13.56 4.86 5.16
N THR A 375 -12.64 4.93 4.22
CA THR A 375 -11.21 4.73 4.50
C THR A 375 -10.67 5.72 5.54
N ASP A 376 -11.11 6.98 5.45
CA ASP A 376 -10.69 8.05 6.38
C ASP A 376 -11.23 7.83 7.80
N GLU A 377 -12.45 7.31 7.94
CA GLU A 377 -12.98 6.93 9.23
C GLU A 377 -12.18 5.79 9.84
N PHE A 378 -11.79 4.77 9.05
CA PHE A 378 -10.89 3.71 9.52
C PHE A 378 -9.53 4.26 9.95
N ALA A 379 -8.95 5.18 9.19
CA ALA A 379 -7.68 5.83 9.55
C ALA A 379 -7.78 6.55 10.91
N LYS A 380 -8.85 7.32 11.13
CA LYS A 380 -9.11 8.05 12.39
C LYS A 380 -9.29 7.11 13.59
N MET A 381 -9.81 5.90 13.36
CA MET A 381 -9.95 4.88 14.40
C MET A 381 -8.60 4.20 14.74
N GLY A 382 -7.58 4.34 13.89
CA GLY A 382 -6.29 3.69 14.07
C GLY A 382 -6.15 2.36 13.31
N VAL A 383 -6.97 2.11 12.30
CA VAL A 383 -6.78 1.02 11.33
C VAL A 383 -5.70 1.42 10.33
N ASN A 384 -4.77 0.51 10.02
CA ASN A 384 -3.64 0.79 9.14
C ASN A 384 -3.82 0.25 7.72
N VAL A 385 -4.62 -0.81 7.54
CA VAL A 385 -4.82 -1.44 6.23
C VAL A 385 -6.28 -1.77 6.01
N VAL A 386 -6.84 -1.33 4.89
CA VAL A 386 -8.20 -1.66 4.43
C VAL A 386 -8.11 -2.49 3.16
N ILE A 387 -8.67 -3.71 3.19
CA ILE A 387 -8.68 -4.63 2.06
C ILE A 387 -10.06 -4.70 1.41
N TYR A 388 -10.16 -4.32 0.15
CA TYR A 388 -11.34 -4.48 -0.70
C TYR A 388 -11.28 -5.85 -1.38
N ALA A 389 -11.75 -6.89 -0.68
CA ALA A 389 -11.31 -8.27 -0.84
C ALA A 389 -11.89 -9.06 -2.02
N ASN A 390 -12.95 -8.60 -2.70
CA ASN A 390 -13.64 -9.43 -3.71
C ASN A 390 -14.43 -8.64 -4.76
N HIS A 391 -14.30 -7.34 -4.80
CA HIS A 391 -15.15 -6.47 -5.62
C HIS A 391 -14.88 -6.61 -7.12
N MET A 392 -13.64 -6.86 -7.54
CA MET A 392 -13.27 -6.98 -8.95
C MET A 392 -13.93 -8.21 -9.60
N LEU A 393 -13.80 -9.37 -8.96
CA LEU A 393 -14.43 -10.59 -9.48
C LEU A 393 -15.97 -10.53 -9.43
N ARG A 394 -16.54 -9.97 -8.34
CA ARG A 394 -17.99 -9.79 -8.20
C ARG A 394 -18.56 -8.82 -9.23
N ALA A 395 -17.80 -7.83 -9.67
CA ALA A 395 -18.21 -6.92 -10.74
C ALA A 395 -18.05 -7.58 -12.13
N ALA A 396 -16.99 -8.35 -12.35
CA ALA A 396 -16.68 -8.98 -13.62
C ALA A 396 -17.76 -10.00 -14.05
N TYR A 397 -18.20 -10.87 -13.14
CA TYR A 397 -19.14 -11.93 -13.49
C TYR A 397 -20.48 -11.42 -14.03
N PRO A 398 -21.21 -10.51 -13.38
CA PRO A 398 -22.48 -9.99 -13.91
C PRO A 398 -22.29 -9.17 -15.18
N GLY A 399 -21.19 -8.43 -15.33
CA GLY A 399 -20.87 -7.71 -16.56
C GLY A 399 -20.73 -8.64 -17.76
N MET A 400 -19.88 -9.66 -17.64
CA MET A 400 -19.71 -10.68 -18.68
C MET A 400 -21.02 -11.46 -18.97
N MET A 401 -21.79 -11.77 -17.93
CA MET A 401 -23.08 -12.45 -18.08
C MET A 401 -24.10 -11.60 -18.85
N ASN A 402 -24.14 -10.29 -18.62
CA ASN A 402 -25.04 -9.38 -19.34
C ASN A 402 -24.69 -9.33 -20.83
N VAL A 403 -23.42 -9.22 -21.18
CA VAL A 403 -22.94 -9.28 -22.58
C VAL A 403 -23.33 -10.60 -23.22
N ALA A 404 -23.08 -11.73 -22.56
CA ALA A 404 -23.46 -13.06 -23.09
C ALA A 404 -24.98 -13.20 -23.33
N LYS A 405 -25.80 -12.72 -22.38
CA LYS A 405 -27.27 -12.72 -22.53
C LYS A 405 -27.73 -11.80 -23.64
N SER A 406 -27.11 -10.63 -23.83
CA SER A 406 -27.43 -9.71 -24.92
C SER A 406 -27.18 -10.35 -26.28
N ILE A 407 -26.04 -11.00 -26.48
CA ILE A 407 -25.71 -11.71 -27.72
C ILE A 407 -26.70 -12.83 -27.99
N LEU A 408 -27.02 -13.64 -26.98
CA LEU A 408 -28.01 -14.71 -27.15
C LEU A 408 -29.41 -14.20 -27.52
N LYS A 409 -29.84 -13.14 -26.89
CA LYS A 409 -31.16 -12.51 -27.13
C LYS A 409 -31.28 -11.95 -28.53
N HIS A 410 -30.26 -11.26 -29.02
CA HIS A 410 -30.31 -10.54 -30.29
C HIS A 410 -29.68 -11.30 -31.45
N GLN A 411 -29.03 -12.43 -31.18
CA GLN A 411 -28.31 -13.25 -32.15
C GLN A 411 -27.24 -12.47 -32.94
N ARG A 412 -26.71 -11.43 -32.33
CA ARG A 412 -25.64 -10.56 -32.84
C ARG A 412 -25.01 -9.73 -31.69
N THR A 413 -23.89 -9.05 -31.95
CA THR A 413 -23.12 -8.31 -30.93
C THR A 413 -23.50 -6.83 -30.81
N LEU A 414 -24.24 -6.25 -31.75
CA LEU A 414 -24.50 -4.80 -31.83
C LEU A 414 -25.01 -4.19 -30.52
N GLU A 415 -25.94 -4.88 -29.85
CA GLU A 415 -26.58 -4.41 -28.61
C GLU A 415 -25.71 -4.66 -27.37
N ALA A 416 -24.63 -5.45 -27.52
CA ALA A 416 -23.66 -5.71 -26.45
C ALA A 416 -22.47 -4.74 -26.49
N GLU A 417 -22.20 -4.08 -27.62
CA GLU A 417 -21.05 -3.19 -27.79
C GLU A 417 -20.95 -2.05 -26.76
N PRO A 418 -22.06 -1.41 -26.31
CA PRO A 418 -21.97 -0.38 -25.27
C PRO A 418 -21.43 -0.85 -23.92
N ASP A 419 -21.55 -2.15 -23.62
CA ASP A 419 -21.07 -2.78 -22.40
C ASP A 419 -19.63 -3.33 -22.54
N CYS A 420 -19.04 -3.20 -23.75
CA CYS A 420 -17.71 -3.71 -24.06
C CYS A 420 -16.68 -2.58 -24.21
N MET A 421 -15.43 -2.87 -23.83
CA MET A 421 -14.30 -2.01 -24.19
C MET A 421 -14.18 -1.96 -25.73
N LYS A 422 -13.88 -0.77 -26.26
CA LYS A 422 -13.67 -0.64 -27.72
C LYS A 422 -12.49 -1.48 -28.18
N ILE A 423 -12.60 -2.07 -29.36
CA ILE A 423 -11.52 -2.91 -29.94
C ILE A 423 -10.19 -2.16 -30.02
N LYS A 424 -10.20 -0.87 -30.35
CA LYS A 424 -8.97 -0.07 -30.37
C LYS A 424 -8.33 0.00 -28.99
N ASP A 425 -9.12 0.21 -27.96
CA ASP A 425 -8.63 0.42 -26.60
C ASP A 425 -8.03 -0.88 -26.00
N ILE A 426 -8.68 -2.04 -26.26
CA ILE A 426 -8.13 -3.33 -25.81
C ILE A 426 -6.84 -3.72 -26.54
N LEU A 427 -6.70 -3.36 -27.83
CA LEU A 427 -5.47 -3.62 -28.58
C LEU A 427 -4.27 -2.78 -28.11
N GLU A 428 -4.54 -1.65 -27.47
CA GLU A 428 -3.54 -0.72 -26.94
C GLU A 428 -3.37 -0.83 -25.43
N LEU A 429 -4.21 -1.64 -24.74
CA LEU A 429 -4.19 -1.80 -23.28
C LEU A 429 -2.84 -2.33 -22.77
N ILE A 430 -2.25 -3.25 -23.48
CA ILE A 430 -0.93 -3.81 -23.15
C ILE A 430 0.09 -3.27 -24.16
N PRO A 431 1.14 -2.56 -23.71
CA PRO A 431 2.19 -2.06 -24.58
C PRO A 431 2.90 -3.18 -25.36
N GLY A 432 3.35 -2.89 -26.59
CA GLY A 432 4.11 -3.82 -27.42
C GLY A 432 3.28 -4.60 -28.44
N THR A 433 1.99 -4.32 -28.57
CA THR A 433 1.13 -4.92 -29.62
C THR A 433 1.42 -4.33 -31.01
N LYS A 434 2.03 -3.15 -31.10
CA LYS A 434 2.43 -2.47 -32.35
C LYS A 434 3.93 -2.45 -32.51
#